data_1583ac8dcd75421a8fbf3904033daddd
#
_entry.id   1583ac8dcd75421a8fbf3904033daddd
#
_cell.length_a   1.000
_cell.length_b   1.000
_cell.length_c   1.000
_cell.angle_alpha   90.00
_cell.angle_beta   90.00
_cell.angle_gamma   90.00
#
_symmetry.space_group_name_H-M   'P 1'
#
loop_
_entity.id
_entity.type
_entity.pdbx_description
1 polymer ?
#
loop_
_entity_poly.entity_id
_entity_poly.type
_entity_poly.pdbx_seq_one_letter_code
_entity_poly.pdbx_strand_id
1 'polypeptide(L)'
;MLAGAPGTGKTLTAEVYAESEGRALYSVQCSQLGVQPEDLEKALLRCFARCGRWNAVMLLDEADVYVHRRGDDLTQNAVVGVFLRVLEYQSAVLFLTTNRAEDVDDAIASRCIARLTYAVPSPADQARIWRILADLSGIRITDRTIRAVVARSPALTGRDVKNLLKL
;
A
#
# COMPACT_ATOMS: atom_id res chain seq x y z
N MET A 1 -4.61 -7.24 2.15
CA MET A 1 -3.62 -6.34 2.77
C MET A 1 -2.27 -6.51 2.08
N LEU A 2 -1.55 -5.42 1.83
CA LEU A 2 -0.26 -5.36 1.15
C LEU A 2 0.78 -4.82 2.14
N ALA A 3 1.77 -5.62 2.50
CA ALA A 3 2.76 -5.28 3.51
C ALA A 3 4.19 -5.35 2.94
N GLY A 4 5.12 -4.51 3.41
CA GLY A 4 6.51 -4.53 2.97
C GLY A 4 7.18 -3.16 2.96
N ALA A 5 8.43 -3.11 2.58
CA ALA A 5 9.22 -1.87 2.57
C ALA A 5 8.62 -0.77 1.66
N PRO A 6 8.88 0.50 1.92
CA PRO A 6 8.48 1.60 1.04
C PRO A 6 9.02 1.40 -0.38
N GLY A 7 8.25 1.79 -1.40
CA GLY A 7 8.70 1.74 -2.79
C GLY A 7 8.68 0.37 -3.47
N THR A 8 8.16 -0.68 -2.81
CA THR A 8 8.11 -2.06 -3.35
C THR A 8 6.91 -2.34 -4.26
N GLY A 9 6.01 -1.38 -4.47
CA GLY A 9 4.88 -1.53 -5.41
C GLY A 9 3.52 -1.80 -4.77
N LYS A 10 3.37 -1.68 -3.45
CA LYS A 10 2.10 -1.92 -2.74
C LYS A 10 0.94 -1.10 -3.32
N THR A 11 1.07 0.22 -3.34
CA THR A 11 0.07 1.16 -3.88
C THR A 11 -0.20 0.87 -5.36
N LEU A 12 0.85 0.63 -6.16
CA LEU A 12 0.74 0.29 -7.58
C LEU A 12 -0.12 -0.97 -7.81
N THR A 13 -0.05 -1.96 -6.93
CA THR A 13 -0.88 -3.17 -7.06
C THR A 13 -2.37 -2.85 -6.94
N ALA A 14 -2.76 -1.95 -6.05
CA ALA A 14 -4.17 -1.53 -5.93
C ALA A 14 -4.62 -0.73 -7.16
N GLU A 15 -3.73 0.11 -7.73
CA GLU A 15 -3.97 0.85 -8.97
C GLU A 15 -4.21 -0.09 -10.15
N VAL A 16 -3.29 -1.04 -10.37
CA VAL A 16 -3.39 -2.03 -11.46
C VAL A 16 -4.62 -2.93 -11.29
N TYR A 17 -4.95 -3.33 -10.06
CA TYR A 17 -6.16 -4.10 -9.79
C TYR A 17 -7.43 -3.31 -10.17
N ALA A 18 -7.52 -2.06 -9.73
CA ALA A 18 -8.69 -1.23 -10.04
C ALA A 18 -8.84 -1.01 -11.55
N GLU A 19 -7.73 -0.78 -12.26
CA GLU A 19 -7.71 -0.66 -13.72
C GLU A 19 -8.15 -1.96 -14.41
N SER A 20 -7.64 -3.11 -13.97
CA SER A 20 -8.01 -4.43 -14.54
C SER A 20 -9.49 -4.75 -14.37
N GLU A 21 -10.11 -4.30 -13.29
CA GLU A 21 -11.54 -4.46 -13.02
C GLU A 21 -12.41 -3.36 -13.68
N GLY A 22 -11.82 -2.40 -14.36
CA GLY A 22 -12.52 -1.25 -14.93
C GLY A 22 -13.22 -0.38 -13.88
N ARG A 23 -12.69 -0.34 -12.65
CA ARG A 23 -13.25 0.39 -11.50
C ARG A 23 -12.38 1.57 -11.12
N ALA A 24 -13.00 2.63 -10.63
CA ALA A 24 -12.25 3.76 -10.08
C ALA A 24 -11.49 3.32 -8.80
N LEU A 25 -10.28 3.87 -8.59
CA LEU A 25 -9.58 3.75 -7.33
C LEU A 25 -9.86 4.97 -6.46
N TYR A 26 -10.39 4.75 -5.27
CA TYR A 26 -10.54 5.77 -4.24
C TYR A 26 -9.43 5.61 -3.20
N SER A 27 -8.36 6.38 -3.37
CA SER A 27 -7.21 6.36 -2.49
C SER A 27 -7.35 7.39 -1.37
N VAL A 28 -7.13 6.94 -0.14
CA VAL A 28 -7.15 7.75 1.07
C VAL A 28 -5.88 7.48 1.85
N GLN A 29 -5.12 8.53 2.14
CA GLN A 29 -4.01 8.42 3.08
C GLN A 29 -4.53 8.40 4.51
N CYS A 30 -4.10 7.44 5.30
CA CYS A 30 -4.56 7.27 6.66
C CYS A 30 -4.25 8.47 7.56
N SER A 31 -3.19 9.21 7.28
CA SER A 31 -2.88 10.49 7.96
C SER A 31 -3.99 11.54 7.87
N GLN A 32 -4.86 11.46 6.87
CA GLN A 32 -5.97 12.39 6.64
C GLN A 32 -7.23 12.04 7.45
N LEU A 33 -7.33 10.82 7.99
CA LEU A 33 -8.51 10.34 8.71
C LEU A 33 -8.47 10.71 10.21
N GLY A 34 -7.27 11.07 10.71
CA GLY A 34 -7.06 11.40 12.13
C GLY A 34 -6.92 10.16 13.01
N VAL A 35 -6.65 10.41 14.29
CA VAL A 35 -6.42 9.37 15.32
C VAL A 35 -7.43 9.43 16.46
N GLN A 36 -8.38 10.37 16.44
CA GLN A 36 -9.47 10.41 17.43
C GLN A 36 -10.51 9.36 17.02
N PRO A 37 -10.87 8.42 17.91
CA PRO A 37 -11.73 7.29 17.57
C PRO A 37 -13.06 7.69 16.93
N GLU A 38 -13.74 8.71 17.47
CA GLU A 38 -15.05 9.18 16.98
C GLU A 38 -14.99 9.82 15.60
N ASP A 39 -13.93 10.60 15.33
CA ASP A 39 -13.75 11.26 14.04
C ASP A 39 -13.30 10.27 12.99
N LEU A 40 -12.45 9.32 13.35
CA LEU A 40 -12.02 8.22 12.50
C LEU A 40 -13.21 7.39 12.02
N GLU A 41 -14.12 7.02 12.91
CA GLU A 41 -15.31 6.25 12.55
C GLU A 41 -16.14 7.00 11.50
N LYS A 42 -16.48 8.26 11.77
CA LYS A 42 -17.25 9.10 10.84
C LYS A 42 -16.54 9.27 9.49
N ALA A 43 -15.22 9.45 9.50
CA ALA A 43 -14.43 9.61 8.30
C ALA A 43 -14.41 8.32 7.46
N LEU A 44 -14.17 7.17 8.07
CA LEU A 44 -14.18 5.86 7.40
C LEU A 44 -15.55 5.55 6.81
N LEU A 45 -16.64 5.74 7.57
CA LEU A 45 -17.99 5.50 7.07
C LEU A 45 -18.32 6.38 5.85
N ARG A 46 -17.89 7.65 5.84
CA ARG A 46 -18.04 8.53 4.68
C ARG A 46 -17.23 8.04 3.47
N CYS A 47 -16.02 7.55 3.69
CA CYS A 47 -15.18 7.00 2.62
C CYS A 47 -15.82 5.74 2.01
N PHE A 48 -16.29 4.80 2.83
CA PHE A 48 -16.97 3.61 2.37
C PHE A 48 -18.28 3.92 1.63
N ALA A 49 -19.08 4.86 2.14
CA ALA A 49 -20.30 5.30 1.46
C ALA A 49 -20.01 5.89 0.06
N ARG A 50 -18.91 6.62 -0.11
CA ARG A 50 -18.46 7.10 -1.44
C ARG A 50 -18.04 5.94 -2.34
N CYS A 51 -17.22 5.01 -1.83
CA CYS A 51 -16.82 3.83 -2.57
C CYS A 51 -18.04 3.01 -3.06
N GLY A 52 -19.02 2.81 -2.22
CA GLY A 52 -20.25 2.10 -2.59
C GLY A 52 -21.00 2.82 -3.73
N ARG A 53 -21.17 4.15 -3.63
CA ARG A 53 -21.85 4.95 -4.68
C ARG A 53 -21.13 4.94 -6.02
N TRP A 54 -19.80 4.89 -6.02
CA TRP A 54 -18.99 4.93 -7.24
C TRP A 54 -18.58 3.54 -7.72
N ASN A 55 -18.98 2.48 -7.03
CA ASN A 55 -18.47 1.13 -7.27
C ASN A 55 -16.93 1.11 -7.36
N ALA A 56 -16.28 1.91 -6.52
CA ALA A 56 -14.84 2.08 -6.53
C ALA A 56 -14.13 0.98 -5.72
N VAL A 57 -12.86 0.74 -6.04
CA VAL A 57 -11.92 0.03 -5.17
C VAL A 57 -11.37 1.04 -4.17
N MET A 58 -11.39 0.71 -2.88
CA MET A 58 -10.85 1.56 -1.84
C MET A 58 -9.39 1.18 -1.54
N LEU A 59 -8.53 2.17 -1.46
CA LEU A 59 -7.16 2.03 -0.96
C LEU A 59 -6.99 2.90 0.28
N LEU A 60 -6.69 2.28 1.41
CA LEU A 60 -6.18 2.96 2.59
C LEU A 60 -4.66 2.80 2.63
N ASP A 61 -3.98 3.88 2.24
CA ASP A 61 -2.53 3.89 2.12
C ASP A 61 -1.86 4.32 3.42
N GLU A 62 -0.74 3.66 3.77
CA GLU A 62 0.00 3.89 5.00
C GLU A 62 -0.86 3.69 6.26
N ALA A 63 -1.58 2.57 6.31
CA ALA A 63 -2.49 2.24 7.39
C ALA A 63 -1.79 1.81 8.71
N ASP A 64 -0.50 2.06 8.85
CA ASP A 64 0.34 1.59 9.96
C ASP A 64 -0.30 1.85 11.32
N VAL A 65 -0.86 3.05 11.55
CA VAL A 65 -1.50 3.42 12.82
C VAL A 65 -2.75 2.60 13.11
N TYR A 66 -3.51 2.23 12.09
CA TYR A 66 -4.80 1.53 12.26
C TYR A 66 -4.68 0.02 12.30
N VAL A 67 -3.57 -0.52 11.78
CA VAL A 67 -3.33 -1.97 11.74
C VAL A 67 -2.33 -2.45 12.79
N HIS A 68 -1.72 -1.53 13.53
CA HIS A 68 -0.71 -1.86 14.53
C HIS A 68 -1.27 -2.75 15.65
N ARG A 69 -0.46 -3.70 16.11
CA ARG A 69 -0.82 -4.59 17.21
C ARG A 69 -1.18 -3.79 18.46
N ARG A 70 -2.27 -4.16 19.10
CA ARG A 70 -2.69 -3.57 20.37
C ARG A 70 -1.70 -3.92 21.50
N GLY A 71 -1.47 -2.95 22.38
CA GLY A 71 -0.56 -3.05 23.51
C GLY A 71 -1.06 -2.24 24.68
N ASP A 72 -0.16 -1.59 25.41
CA ASP A 72 -0.48 -0.84 26.63
C ASP A 72 -1.11 0.54 26.37
N ASP A 73 -1.02 1.06 25.13
CA ASP A 73 -1.62 2.35 24.75
C ASP A 73 -3.12 2.19 24.49
N LEU A 74 -3.92 2.67 25.45
CA LEU A 74 -5.38 2.62 25.38
C LEU A 74 -5.95 3.43 24.20
N THR A 75 -5.31 4.56 23.84
CA THR A 75 -5.74 5.38 22.73
C THR A 75 -5.53 4.64 21.41
N GLN A 76 -4.36 4.05 21.23
CA GLN A 76 -4.06 3.21 20.08
C GLN A 76 -5.01 2.01 19.98
N ASN A 77 -5.26 1.34 21.09
CA ASN A 77 -6.20 0.22 21.16
C ASN A 77 -7.63 0.63 20.75
N ALA A 78 -8.08 1.81 21.17
CA ALA A 78 -9.38 2.35 20.80
C ALA A 78 -9.45 2.61 19.27
N VAL A 79 -8.40 3.18 18.67
CA VAL A 79 -8.29 3.42 17.22
C VAL A 79 -8.40 2.11 16.44
N VAL A 80 -7.62 1.09 16.82
CA VAL A 80 -7.68 -0.24 16.19
C VAL A 80 -9.06 -0.88 16.37
N GLY A 81 -9.69 -0.72 17.53
CA GLY A 81 -11.02 -1.21 17.83
C GLY A 81 -12.10 -0.60 16.93
N VAL A 82 -12.05 0.72 16.72
CA VAL A 82 -12.95 1.42 15.78
C VAL A 82 -12.74 0.92 14.36
N PHE A 83 -11.48 0.80 13.94
CA PHE A 83 -11.15 0.32 12.60
C PHE A 83 -11.69 -1.09 12.35
N LEU A 84 -11.47 -2.02 13.29
CA LEU A 84 -12.01 -3.38 13.24
C LEU A 84 -13.53 -3.39 13.12
N ARG A 85 -14.23 -2.58 13.90
CA ARG A 85 -15.69 -2.49 13.88
C ARG A 85 -16.20 -2.01 12.53
N VAL A 86 -15.58 -0.97 11.97
CA VAL A 86 -16.00 -0.43 10.67
C VAL A 86 -15.76 -1.45 9.55
N LEU A 87 -14.64 -2.16 9.57
CA LEU A 87 -14.32 -3.18 8.55
C LEU A 87 -15.33 -4.34 8.52
N GLU A 88 -15.93 -4.68 9.65
CA GLU A 88 -16.83 -5.83 9.75
C GLU A 88 -18.12 -5.68 8.92
N TYR A 89 -18.57 -4.44 8.72
CA TYR A 89 -19.82 -4.14 8.02
C TYR A 89 -19.63 -3.63 6.59
N GLN A 90 -18.40 -3.70 6.04
CA GLN A 90 -18.13 -3.18 4.71
C GLN A 90 -18.00 -4.29 3.67
N SER A 91 -18.68 -4.11 2.53
CA SER A 91 -18.64 -5.01 1.39
C SER A 91 -17.74 -4.53 0.24
N ALA A 92 -17.15 -3.34 0.36
CA ALA A 92 -16.27 -2.78 -0.65
C ALA A 92 -14.96 -3.58 -0.76
N VAL A 93 -14.40 -3.66 -1.97
CA VAL A 93 -13.04 -4.16 -2.14
C VAL A 93 -12.08 -3.14 -1.54
N LEU A 94 -11.36 -3.56 -0.50
CA LEU A 94 -10.45 -2.71 0.27
C LEU A 94 -9.01 -3.23 0.19
N PHE A 95 -8.12 -2.36 -0.23
CA PHE A 95 -6.68 -2.54 -0.08
C PHE A 95 -6.17 -1.74 1.12
N LEU A 96 -5.40 -2.40 1.97
CA LEU A 96 -4.66 -1.77 3.07
C LEU A 96 -3.17 -1.90 2.76
N THR A 97 -2.43 -0.81 2.82
CA THR A 97 -0.96 -0.89 2.73
C THR A 97 -0.34 -0.60 4.09
N THR A 98 0.74 -1.31 4.41
CA THR A 98 1.54 -1.08 5.60
C THR A 98 3.02 -1.28 5.31
N ASN A 99 3.86 -0.51 5.96
CA ASN A 99 5.30 -0.70 5.93
C ASN A 99 5.80 -1.62 7.07
N ARG A 100 4.91 -2.01 7.98
CA ARG A 100 5.19 -2.80 9.20
C ARG A 100 4.51 -4.16 9.15
N ALA A 101 5.02 -5.06 8.31
CA ALA A 101 4.41 -6.38 8.08
C ALA A 101 4.30 -7.25 9.36
N GLU A 102 5.24 -7.08 10.30
CA GLU A 102 5.35 -7.89 11.51
C GLU A 102 4.52 -7.35 12.70
N ASP A 103 4.13 -6.06 12.62
CA ASP A 103 3.42 -5.38 13.72
C ASP A 103 1.89 -5.34 13.51
N VAL A 104 1.36 -6.14 12.62
CA VAL A 104 -0.08 -6.14 12.32
C VAL A 104 -0.85 -6.87 13.41
N ASP A 105 -1.94 -6.24 13.89
CA ASP A 105 -2.86 -6.84 14.85
C ASP A 105 -3.51 -8.11 14.27
N ASP A 106 -3.54 -9.17 15.07
CA ASP A 106 -4.03 -10.48 14.63
C ASP A 106 -5.51 -10.45 14.22
N ALA A 107 -6.33 -9.60 14.84
CA ALA A 107 -7.72 -9.44 14.47
C ALA A 107 -7.89 -8.72 13.11
N ILE A 108 -7.01 -7.78 12.76
CA ILE A 108 -6.95 -7.20 11.41
C ILE A 108 -6.50 -8.25 10.42
N ALA A 109 -5.44 -8.98 10.75
CA ALA A 109 -4.89 -10.02 9.89
C ALA A 109 -5.92 -11.11 9.55
N SER A 110 -6.74 -11.53 10.51
CA SER A 110 -7.79 -12.55 10.34
C SER A 110 -8.95 -12.09 9.46
N ARG A 111 -9.19 -10.78 9.35
CA ARG A 111 -10.23 -10.20 8.49
C ARG A 111 -9.75 -9.97 7.05
N CYS A 112 -8.45 -10.08 6.80
CA CYS A 112 -7.90 -9.93 5.46
C CYS A 112 -8.09 -11.23 4.67
N ILE A 113 -8.81 -11.18 3.57
CA ILE A 113 -8.98 -12.32 2.63
C ILE A 113 -7.62 -12.76 2.09
N ALA A 114 -6.71 -11.80 1.83
CA ALA A 114 -5.36 -12.07 1.36
C ALA A 114 -4.35 -11.13 2.03
N ARG A 115 -3.17 -11.67 2.34
CA ARG A 115 -2.01 -10.91 2.81
C ARG A 115 -0.87 -11.16 1.84
N LEU A 116 -0.39 -10.10 1.21
CA LEU A 116 0.75 -10.14 0.30
C LEU A 116 1.91 -9.38 0.94
N THR A 117 3.04 -10.05 1.07
CA THR A 117 4.27 -9.44 1.59
C THR A 117 5.22 -9.16 0.43
N TYR A 118 5.62 -7.91 0.31
CA TYR A 118 6.54 -7.43 -0.72
C TYR A 118 7.95 -7.42 -0.18
N ALA A 119 8.79 -8.26 -0.73
CA ALA A 119 10.22 -8.23 -0.48
C ALA A 119 10.89 -7.11 -1.30
N VAL A 120 12.10 -6.74 -0.92
CA VAL A 120 12.97 -5.91 -1.76
C VAL A 120 13.21 -6.67 -3.08
N PRO A 121 13.12 -6.00 -4.24
CA PRO A 121 13.27 -6.65 -5.53
C PRO A 121 14.60 -7.40 -5.66
N SER A 122 14.56 -8.62 -6.19
CA SER A 122 15.78 -9.36 -6.53
C SER A 122 16.58 -8.62 -7.61
N PRO A 123 17.88 -8.90 -7.80
CA PRO A 123 18.67 -8.30 -8.89
C PRO A 123 18.04 -8.48 -10.27
N ALA A 124 17.37 -9.61 -10.50
CA ALA A 124 16.67 -9.87 -11.75
C ALA A 124 15.42 -8.98 -11.89
N ASP A 125 14.65 -8.82 -10.81
CA ASP A 125 13.47 -7.95 -10.81
C ASP A 125 13.86 -6.49 -10.91
N GLN A 126 14.93 -6.06 -10.23
CA GLN A 126 15.48 -4.73 -10.40
C GLN A 126 15.83 -4.43 -11.86
N ALA A 127 16.50 -5.37 -12.54
CA ALA A 127 16.82 -5.18 -13.95
C ALA A 127 15.56 -5.03 -14.83
N ARG A 128 14.47 -5.74 -14.51
CA ARG A 128 13.17 -5.57 -15.18
C ARG A 128 12.56 -4.20 -14.89
N ILE A 129 12.59 -3.78 -13.63
CA ILE A 129 12.07 -2.46 -13.20
C ILE A 129 12.81 -1.34 -13.94
N TRP A 130 14.15 -1.42 -14.04
CA TRP A 130 14.95 -0.45 -14.78
C TRP A 130 14.52 -0.36 -16.24
N ARG A 131 14.35 -1.49 -16.95
CA ARG A 131 13.92 -1.49 -18.36
C ARG A 131 12.56 -0.84 -18.52
N ILE A 132 11.56 -1.30 -17.74
CA ILE A 132 10.18 -0.81 -17.82
C ILE A 132 10.12 0.69 -17.54
N LEU A 133 10.76 1.16 -16.47
CA LEU A 133 10.71 2.57 -16.10
C LEU A 133 11.51 3.46 -17.05
N ALA A 134 12.62 2.97 -17.61
CA ALA A 134 13.37 3.69 -18.63
C ALA A 134 12.54 3.84 -19.91
N ASP A 135 11.90 2.77 -20.37
CA ASP A 135 11.02 2.80 -21.55
C ASP A 135 9.86 3.77 -21.35
N LEU A 136 9.17 3.72 -20.21
CA LEU A 136 8.09 4.63 -19.86
C LEU A 136 8.53 6.10 -19.77
N SER A 137 9.80 6.32 -19.43
CA SER A 137 10.38 7.68 -19.34
C SER A 137 11.03 8.15 -20.66
N GLY A 138 11.03 7.33 -21.72
CA GLY A 138 11.69 7.64 -22.99
C GLY A 138 13.23 7.63 -22.90
N ILE A 139 13.81 7.04 -21.85
CA ILE A 139 15.24 7.03 -21.60
C ILE A 139 15.86 5.76 -22.18
N ARG A 140 16.88 5.94 -23.05
CA ARG A 140 17.64 4.80 -23.57
C ARG A 140 18.75 4.41 -22.60
N ILE A 141 18.61 3.23 -21.98
CA ILE A 141 19.60 2.66 -21.09
C ILE A 141 20.04 1.29 -21.61
N THR A 142 21.34 0.99 -21.59
CA THR A 142 21.84 -0.29 -22.08
C THR A 142 21.78 -1.36 -20.98
N ASP A 143 21.63 -2.62 -21.37
CA ASP A 143 21.67 -3.75 -20.42
C ASP A 143 23.00 -3.83 -19.65
N ARG A 144 24.09 -3.37 -20.25
CA ARG A 144 25.40 -3.27 -19.58
C ARG A 144 25.32 -2.27 -18.41
N THR A 145 24.72 -1.11 -18.64
CA THR A 145 24.53 -0.07 -17.61
C THR A 145 23.61 -0.57 -16.50
N ILE A 146 22.48 -1.20 -16.86
CA ILE A 146 21.55 -1.76 -15.89
C ILE A 146 22.27 -2.78 -14.99
N ARG A 147 23.00 -3.73 -15.57
CA ARG A 147 23.76 -4.71 -14.79
C ARG A 147 24.78 -4.07 -13.86
N ALA A 148 25.48 -3.03 -14.32
CA ALA A 148 26.48 -2.33 -13.52
C ALA A 148 25.84 -1.58 -12.32
N VAL A 149 24.68 -0.96 -12.52
CA VAL A 149 23.94 -0.28 -11.45
C VAL A 149 23.39 -1.26 -10.44
N VAL A 150 22.73 -2.34 -10.89
CA VAL A 150 22.18 -3.39 -10.03
C VAL A 150 23.26 -4.05 -9.18
N ALA A 151 24.44 -4.31 -9.76
CA ALA A 151 25.57 -4.89 -9.02
C ALA A 151 26.11 -3.98 -7.91
N ARG A 152 26.05 -2.65 -8.11
CA ARG A 152 26.51 -1.66 -7.12
C ARG A 152 25.46 -1.30 -6.07
N SER A 153 24.21 -1.50 -6.37
CA SER A 153 23.09 -1.08 -5.54
C SER A 153 22.01 -2.17 -5.48
N PRO A 154 22.28 -3.28 -4.77
CA PRO A 154 21.44 -4.49 -4.82
C PRO A 154 20.09 -4.36 -4.08
N ALA A 155 19.83 -3.23 -3.43
CA ALA A 155 18.62 -3.03 -2.61
C ALA A 155 17.71 -1.90 -3.13
N LEU A 156 17.85 -1.47 -4.40
CA LEU A 156 17.00 -0.42 -4.95
C LEU A 156 15.57 -0.90 -5.14
N THR A 157 14.64 -0.06 -4.68
CA THR A 157 13.20 -0.26 -4.90
C THR A 157 12.76 0.40 -6.21
N GLY A 158 11.53 0.11 -6.66
CA GLY A 158 10.97 0.78 -7.84
C GLY A 158 10.89 2.31 -7.71
N ARG A 159 10.66 2.80 -6.48
CA ARG A 159 10.67 4.25 -6.19
C ARG A 159 12.06 4.85 -6.40
N ASP A 160 13.11 4.17 -5.94
CA ASP A 160 14.49 4.63 -6.08
C ASP A 160 14.90 4.68 -7.56
N VAL A 161 14.59 3.64 -8.32
CA VAL A 161 14.82 3.60 -9.77
C VAL A 161 14.11 4.74 -10.48
N LYS A 162 12.82 4.98 -10.16
CA LYS A 162 12.06 6.09 -10.73
C LYS A 162 12.67 7.46 -10.43
N ASN A 163 13.21 7.63 -9.22
CA ASN A 163 13.86 8.88 -8.83
C ASN A 163 15.20 9.07 -9.55
N LEU A 164 15.98 8.00 -9.69
CA LEU A 164 17.26 8.04 -10.41
C LEU A 164 17.10 8.33 -11.90
N LEU A 165 16.01 7.87 -12.51
CA LEU A 165 15.71 8.16 -13.93
C LEU A 165 15.25 9.61 -14.19
N LYS A 166 14.96 10.39 -13.13
CA LYS A 166 14.58 11.81 -13.25
C LYS A 166 15.76 12.78 -13.13
N LEU A 167 16.95 12.28 -12.75
CA LEU A 167 18.17 13.06 -12.62
C LEU A 167 18.88 13.21 -13.95
#